data_5f662f018919c40f48716fb1814099d1
#
_entry.id   5f662f018919c40f48716fb1814099d1
#
_cell.length_a   1.000
_cell.length_b   1.000
_cell.length_c   1.000
_cell.angle_alpha   90.00
_cell.angle_beta   90.00
_cell.angle_gamma   90.00
#
_symmetry.space_group_name_H-M   'P 1'
#
loop_
_entity.id
_entity.type
_entity.pdbx_description
1 polymer ?
#
loop_
_entity_poly.entity_id
_entity_poly.type
_entity_poly.pdbx_seq_one_letter_code
_entity_poly.pdbx_strand_id
1 'polypeptide(L)'
;MLNGFGEAKAIENERAHIEKQFKVRATFDPADLTKPAQIEKMIEAATREFGKVDILVNNAGIQHTASVEDFPVERWDAVIAINLSANFHAIRAVIPQMRSRNWGRIINIASTHGLVASVEKAAYVAAKHGVLGLTKVVALETATTNITCNAICPGWVLTPLVQKQIEERASREKISVDQAKRELLAEKQPSHEFATPGQIGSVAVFLCSDAAAEIRGAALPVDGAWTAQ
;
A
#
# COMPACT_ATOMS: atom_id res chain seq x y z
N MET A 1 -1.29 8.70 12.79
CA MET A 1 -0.56 7.55 13.42
C MET A 1 0.18 6.80 12.33
N LEU A 2 1.45 6.43 12.57
CA LEU A 2 2.27 5.58 11.72
C LEU A 2 2.27 4.16 12.27
N ASN A 3 2.39 3.18 11.38
CA ASN A 3 2.64 1.78 11.70
C ASN A 3 3.66 1.21 10.71
N GLY A 4 4.48 0.29 11.14
CA GLY A 4 5.46 -0.40 10.29
C GLY A 4 6.55 -1.07 11.12
N PHE A 5 7.47 -1.73 10.42
CA PHE A 5 8.66 -2.34 11.03
C PHE A 5 9.90 -1.58 10.58
N GLY A 6 10.90 -1.55 11.44
CA GLY A 6 12.18 -0.92 11.16
C GLY A 6 12.97 -0.66 12.44
N GLU A 7 14.15 -0.09 12.27
CA GLU A 7 14.97 0.36 13.37
C GLU A 7 14.27 1.49 14.14
N ALA A 8 14.20 1.40 15.47
CA ALA A 8 13.49 2.35 16.33
C ALA A 8 13.90 3.81 16.06
N LYS A 9 15.20 4.04 15.82
CA LYS A 9 15.74 5.38 15.52
C LYS A 9 15.23 5.89 14.16
N ALA A 10 15.11 5.03 13.14
CA ALA A 10 14.61 5.42 11.84
C ALA A 10 13.12 5.76 11.90
N ILE A 11 12.33 4.98 12.64
CA ILE A 11 10.91 5.23 12.88
C ILE A 11 10.71 6.57 13.59
N GLU A 12 11.47 6.83 14.65
CA GLU A 12 11.39 8.09 15.40
C GLU A 12 11.82 9.30 14.55
N ASN A 13 12.86 9.15 13.72
CA ASN A 13 13.27 10.21 12.80
C ASN A 13 12.16 10.55 11.80
N GLU A 14 11.49 9.55 11.24
CA GLU A 14 10.37 9.76 10.30
C GLU A 14 9.18 10.41 11.00
N ARG A 15 8.81 9.94 12.21
CA ARG A 15 7.75 10.54 13.01
C ARG A 15 8.02 12.01 13.30
N ALA A 16 9.24 12.31 13.78
CA ALA A 16 9.65 13.67 14.10
C ALA A 16 9.76 14.56 12.85
N HIS A 17 10.18 13.99 11.70
CA HIS A 17 10.20 14.68 10.42
C HIS A 17 8.82 15.15 10.00
N ILE A 18 7.81 14.26 10.08
CA ILE A 18 6.42 14.57 9.76
C ILE A 18 5.89 15.70 10.66
N GLU A 19 6.12 15.61 11.98
CA GLU A 19 5.69 16.67 12.90
C GLU A 19 6.31 18.02 12.57
N LYS A 20 7.61 18.03 12.30
CA LYS A 20 8.35 19.25 12.01
C LYS A 20 7.93 19.88 10.66
N GLN A 21 7.81 19.04 9.64
CA GLN A 21 7.54 19.49 8.28
C GLN A 21 6.10 19.98 8.11
N PHE A 22 5.13 19.25 8.66
CA PHE A 22 3.71 19.51 8.46
C PHE A 22 3.05 20.20 9.65
N LYS A 23 3.78 20.40 10.76
CA LYS A 23 3.27 21.02 12.01
C LYS A 23 2.03 20.31 12.54
N VAL A 24 2.02 18.99 12.46
CA VAL A 24 0.97 18.10 12.94
C VAL A 24 1.51 17.16 14.00
N ARG A 25 0.64 16.65 14.85
CA ARG A 25 1.00 15.57 15.78
C ARG A 25 1.13 14.26 15.04
N ALA A 26 2.21 13.53 15.23
CA ALA A 26 2.42 12.20 14.72
C ALA A 26 2.77 11.21 15.82
N THR A 27 2.15 10.03 15.80
CA THR A 27 2.41 8.93 16.73
C THR A 27 2.78 7.68 15.96
N PHE A 28 3.40 6.72 16.61
CA PHE A 28 3.74 5.41 16.07
C PHE A 28 3.10 4.31 16.92
N ASP A 29 2.56 3.29 16.27
CA ASP A 29 2.07 2.07 16.91
C ASP A 29 2.79 0.86 16.30
N PRO A 30 3.40 -0.03 17.10
CA PRO A 30 4.20 -1.16 16.63
C PRO A 30 3.36 -2.41 16.30
N ALA A 31 2.06 -2.29 16.08
CA ALA A 31 1.18 -3.42 15.82
C ALA A 31 1.72 -4.33 14.71
N ASP A 32 1.75 -5.62 14.98
CA ASP A 32 2.01 -6.66 14.00
C ASP A 32 0.75 -6.90 13.17
N LEU A 33 0.81 -6.53 11.89
CA LEU A 33 -0.31 -6.61 10.96
C LEU A 33 -0.69 -8.06 10.58
N THR A 34 0.09 -9.06 11.00
CA THR A 34 -0.33 -10.47 10.91
C THR A 34 -1.32 -10.85 12.02
N LYS A 35 -1.54 -9.97 12.99
CA LYS A 35 -2.36 -10.22 14.20
C LYS A 35 -3.61 -9.33 14.21
N PRO A 36 -4.79 -9.86 13.84
CA PRO A 36 -6.02 -9.07 13.77
C PRO A 36 -6.33 -8.25 15.03
N ALA A 37 -6.13 -8.84 16.22
CA ALA A 37 -6.36 -8.15 17.48
C ALA A 37 -5.41 -6.97 17.73
N GLN A 38 -4.19 -6.99 17.17
CA GLN A 38 -3.29 -5.84 17.27
C GLN A 38 -3.71 -4.72 16.32
N ILE A 39 -4.24 -5.05 15.13
CA ILE A 39 -4.79 -4.07 14.20
C ILE A 39 -5.99 -3.35 14.83
N GLU A 40 -6.92 -4.08 15.43
CA GLU A 40 -8.08 -3.50 16.14
C GLU A 40 -7.61 -2.53 17.23
N LYS A 41 -6.69 -2.96 18.10
CA LYS A 41 -6.12 -2.13 19.18
C LYS A 41 -5.40 -0.88 18.65
N MET A 42 -4.69 -0.98 17.54
CA MET A 42 -4.05 0.15 16.87
C MET A 42 -5.09 1.19 16.42
N ILE A 43 -6.19 0.76 15.79
CA ILE A 43 -7.28 1.66 15.38
C ILE A 43 -7.96 2.30 16.60
N GLU A 44 -8.20 1.52 17.65
CA GLU A 44 -8.72 2.05 18.93
C GLU A 44 -7.77 3.08 19.55
N ALA A 45 -6.45 2.80 19.53
CA ALA A 45 -5.43 3.73 20.01
C ALA A 45 -5.41 5.02 19.19
N ALA A 46 -5.49 4.93 17.87
CA ALA A 46 -5.59 6.09 16.99
C ALA A 46 -6.85 6.91 17.28
N THR A 47 -7.98 6.24 17.49
CA THR A 47 -9.26 6.90 17.82
C THR A 47 -9.17 7.60 19.17
N ARG A 48 -8.59 6.96 20.18
CA ARG A 48 -8.40 7.56 21.53
C ARG A 48 -7.45 8.77 21.48
N GLU A 49 -6.39 8.68 20.67
CA GLU A 49 -5.35 9.70 20.58
C GLU A 49 -5.78 10.94 19.81
N PHE A 50 -6.52 10.77 18.70
CA PHE A 50 -6.91 11.82 17.78
C PHE A 50 -8.42 12.11 17.75
N GLY A 51 -9.21 11.42 18.58
CA GLY A 51 -10.66 11.53 18.65
C GLY A 51 -11.40 10.77 17.55
N LYS A 52 -10.75 10.52 16.41
CA LYS A 52 -11.32 9.84 15.24
C LYS A 52 -10.25 9.37 14.26
N VAL A 53 -10.63 8.46 13.36
CA VAL A 53 -9.86 8.11 12.15
C VAL A 53 -10.71 8.52 10.94
N ASP A 54 -10.28 9.55 10.24
CA ASP A 54 -10.94 10.05 9.04
C ASP A 54 -10.39 9.41 7.77
N ILE A 55 -9.09 9.16 7.73
CA ILE A 55 -8.38 8.61 6.57
C ILE A 55 -7.62 7.35 7.02
N LEU A 56 -7.85 6.25 6.32
CA LEU A 56 -7.09 5.01 6.44
C LEU A 56 -6.28 4.79 5.18
N VAL A 57 -4.95 4.68 5.30
CA VAL A 57 -4.06 4.29 4.20
C VAL A 57 -3.46 2.92 4.51
N ASN A 58 -3.91 1.91 3.79
CA ASN A 58 -3.38 0.56 3.84
C ASN A 58 -2.20 0.46 2.87
N ASN A 59 -1.00 0.72 3.37
CA ASN A 59 0.23 0.76 2.55
C ASN A 59 1.18 -0.41 2.83
N ALA A 60 1.10 -1.02 4.01
CA ALA A 60 2.01 -2.10 4.39
C ALA A 60 1.96 -3.26 3.39
N GLY A 61 3.13 -3.80 3.09
CA GLY A 61 3.21 -4.93 2.16
C GLY A 61 4.59 -5.56 2.17
N ILE A 62 4.61 -6.86 1.96
CA ILE A 62 5.82 -7.67 1.78
C ILE A 62 5.72 -8.46 0.49
N GLN A 63 6.87 -8.93 0.01
CA GLN A 63 6.97 -9.77 -1.18
C GLN A 63 7.94 -10.90 -0.94
N HIS A 64 7.64 -12.05 -1.55
CA HIS A 64 8.55 -13.17 -1.74
C HIS A 64 8.40 -13.67 -3.18
N THR A 65 9.48 -14.13 -3.79
CA THR A 65 9.49 -14.64 -5.16
C THR A 65 9.99 -16.07 -5.16
N ALA A 66 9.20 -16.97 -5.74
CA ALA A 66 9.51 -18.36 -5.99
C ALA A 66 8.53 -18.92 -7.01
N SER A 67 8.87 -20.02 -7.70
CA SER A 67 7.92 -20.79 -8.50
C SER A 67 6.77 -21.31 -7.61
N VAL A 68 5.63 -21.64 -8.19
CA VAL A 68 4.46 -22.06 -7.39
C VAL A 68 4.76 -23.32 -6.58
N GLU A 69 5.47 -24.28 -7.19
CA GLU A 69 5.84 -25.55 -6.55
C GLU A 69 6.88 -25.40 -5.44
N ASP A 70 7.75 -24.38 -5.53
CA ASP A 70 8.82 -24.12 -4.56
C ASP A 70 8.45 -23.00 -3.56
N PHE A 71 7.23 -22.46 -3.66
CA PHE A 71 6.84 -21.32 -2.82
C PHE A 71 6.65 -21.77 -1.37
N PRO A 72 7.45 -21.26 -0.39
CA PRO A 72 7.31 -21.68 1.00
C PRO A 72 5.93 -21.28 1.55
N VAL A 73 5.21 -22.23 2.17
CA VAL A 73 3.84 -22.02 2.67
C VAL A 73 3.79 -20.89 3.70
N GLU A 74 4.76 -20.84 4.59
CA GLU A 74 4.85 -19.78 5.61
C GLU A 74 5.06 -18.39 5.00
N ARG A 75 5.71 -18.31 3.83
CA ARG A 75 5.85 -17.05 3.09
C ARG A 75 4.56 -16.67 2.38
N TRP A 76 3.85 -17.66 1.83
CA TRP A 76 2.51 -17.45 1.29
C TRP A 76 1.59 -16.89 2.36
N ASP A 77 1.50 -17.55 3.52
CA ASP A 77 0.63 -17.12 4.62
C ASP A 77 0.97 -15.72 5.11
N ALA A 78 2.25 -15.39 5.26
CA ALA A 78 2.70 -14.06 5.68
C ALA A 78 2.33 -12.98 4.64
N VAL A 79 2.49 -13.25 3.34
CA VAL A 79 2.13 -12.31 2.28
C VAL A 79 0.62 -12.08 2.25
N ILE A 80 -0.20 -13.13 2.35
CA ILE A 80 -1.67 -13.00 2.39
C ILE A 80 -2.10 -12.25 3.66
N ALA A 81 -1.52 -12.58 4.81
CA ALA A 81 -1.85 -11.93 6.08
C ALA A 81 -1.61 -10.40 6.01
N ILE A 82 -0.43 -9.96 5.56
CA ILE A 82 -0.06 -8.54 5.56
C ILE A 82 -0.68 -7.79 4.38
N ASN A 83 -0.60 -8.36 3.15
CA ASN A 83 -0.99 -7.61 1.96
C ASN A 83 -2.50 -7.62 1.71
N LEU A 84 -3.26 -8.57 2.27
CA LEU A 84 -4.70 -8.68 2.05
C LEU A 84 -5.50 -8.66 3.36
N SER A 85 -5.25 -9.62 4.26
CA SER A 85 -6.07 -9.77 5.47
C SER A 85 -5.96 -8.56 6.39
N ALA A 86 -4.78 -7.95 6.53
CA ALA A 86 -4.60 -6.74 7.32
C ALA A 86 -5.45 -5.57 6.82
N ASN A 87 -5.57 -5.40 5.49
CA ASN A 87 -6.44 -4.37 4.91
C ASN A 87 -7.90 -4.58 5.31
N PHE A 88 -8.39 -5.83 5.24
CA PHE A 88 -9.74 -6.17 5.69
C PHE A 88 -9.94 -5.84 7.17
N HIS A 89 -9.02 -6.25 8.05
CA HIS A 89 -9.14 -6.01 9.48
C HIS A 89 -9.10 -4.52 9.83
N ALA A 90 -8.22 -3.74 9.21
CA ALA A 90 -8.16 -2.30 9.41
C ALA A 90 -9.43 -1.59 8.91
N ILE A 91 -9.93 -1.95 7.73
CA ILE A 91 -11.18 -1.42 7.16
C ILE A 91 -12.36 -1.77 8.08
N ARG A 92 -12.49 -3.03 8.49
CA ARG A 92 -13.53 -3.47 9.42
C ARG A 92 -13.55 -2.66 10.72
N ALA A 93 -12.36 -2.33 11.25
CA ALA A 93 -12.24 -1.58 12.51
C ALA A 93 -12.60 -0.09 12.37
N VAL A 94 -12.34 0.54 11.20
CA VAL A 94 -12.62 1.98 11.02
C VAL A 94 -14.02 2.28 10.52
N ILE A 95 -14.65 1.41 9.72
CA ILE A 95 -15.95 1.66 9.08
C ILE A 95 -17.06 2.08 10.06
N PRO A 96 -17.25 1.44 11.24
CA PRO A 96 -18.31 1.85 12.14
C PRO A 96 -18.24 3.32 12.56
N GLN A 97 -17.04 3.80 12.90
CA GLN A 97 -16.86 5.20 13.28
C GLN A 97 -16.95 6.17 12.08
N MET A 98 -16.54 5.75 10.88
CA MET A 98 -16.73 6.53 9.66
C MET A 98 -18.23 6.65 9.30
N ARG A 99 -18.99 5.58 9.41
CA ARG A 99 -20.45 5.57 9.18
C ARG A 99 -21.19 6.49 10.16
N SER A 100 -20.84 6.45 11.45
CA SER A 100 -21.51 7.30 12.47
C SER A 100 -21.33 8.80 12.20
N ARG A 101 -20.24 9.20 11.54
CA ARG A 101 -19.95 10.58 11.15
C ARG A 101 -20.30 10.88 9.70
N ASN A 102 -20.75 9.88 8.96
CA ASN A 102 -21.02 9.94 7.51
C ASN A 102 -19.84 10.54 6.71
N TRP A 103 -18.60 10.20 7.07
CA TRP A 103 -17.40 10.65 6.34
C TRP A 103 -16.22 9.72 6.57
N GLY A 104 -15.49 9.43 5.51
CA GLY A 104 -14.25 8.65 5.55
C GLY A 104 -13.57 8.52 4.19
N ARG A 105 -12.25 8.28 4.22
CA ARG A 105 -11.45 7.98 3.03
C ARG A 105 -10.59 6.75 3.31
N ILE A 106 -10.73 5.74 2.47
CA ILE A 106 -9.94 4.50 2.55
C ILE A 106 -9.14 4.37 1.28
N ILE A 107 -7.81 4.35 1.42
CA ILE A 107 -6.86 4.24 0.32
C ILE A 107 -6.08 2.94 0.50
N ASN A 108 -6.23 2.03 -0.44
CA ASN A 108 -5.49 0.77 -0.47
C ASN A 108 -4.34 0.88 -1.46
N ILE A 109 -3.09 0.76 -1.00
CA ILE A 109 -1.94 0.67 -1.91
C ILE A 109 -1.86 -0.76 -2.44
N ALA A 110 -2.43 -0.95 -3.62
CA ALA A 110 -2.39 -2.21 -4.33
C ALA A 110 -1.06 -2.37 -5.10
N SER A 111 -1.12 -2.57 -6.39
CA SER A 111 0.01 -2.69 -7.33
C SER A 111 -0.57 -2.87 -8.75
N THR A 112 0.25 -2.67 -9.78
CA THR A 112 -0.01 -3.22 -11.12
C THR A 112 -0.29 -4.73 -11.06
N HIS A 113 0.32 -5.44 -10.10
CA HIS A 113 0.06 -6.86 -9.84
C HIS A 113 -1.32 -7.15 -9.21
N GLY A 114 -2.15 -6.17 -9.01
CA GLY A 114 -3.58 -6.33 -8.78
C GLY A 114 -4.40 -6.36 -10.08
N LEU A 115 -3.80 -5.94 -11.20
CA LEU A 115 -4.42 -5.84 -12.52
C LEU A 115 -3.88 -6.89 -13.50
N VAL A 116 -2.56 -7.18 -13.40
CA VAL A 116 -1.85 -8.16 -14.23
C VAL A 116 -0.96 -9.05 -13.36
N ALA A 117 -0.39 -10.10 -13.94
CA ALA A 117 0.47 -11.03 -13.21
C ALA A 117 1.94 -10.94 -13.66
N SER A 118 2.81 -11.53 -12.88
CA SER A 118 4.19 -11.88 -13.24
C SER A 118 4.54 -13.24 -12.65
N VAL A 119 5.43 -13.96 -13.31
CA VAL A 119 5.95 -15.25 -12.80
C VAL A 119 6.56 -15.09 -11.41
N GLU A 120 6.61 -16.17 -10.64
CA GLU A 120 7.23 -16.24 -9.31
C GLU A 120 6.62 -15.33 -8.22
N LYS A 121 5.46 -14.75 -8.44
CA LYS A 121 4.80 -13.83 -7.51
C LYS A 121 3.41 -14.29 -7.06
N ALA A 122 3.19 -15.60 -6.95
CA ALA A 122 1.87 -16.18 -6.71
C ALA A 122 1.12 -15.51 -5.54
N ALA A 123 1.70 -15.49 -4.34
CA ALA A 123 1.05 -14.90 -3.16
C ALA A 123 0.82 -13.39 -3.29
N TYR A 124 1.80 -12.66 -3.85
CA TYR A 124 1.69 -11.22 -4.00
C TYR A 124 0.60 -10.83 -5.01
N VAL A 125 0.58 -11.49 -6.17
CA VAL A 125 -0.45 -11.26 -7.21
C VAL A 125 -1.83 -11.61 -6.66
N ALA A 126 -1.99 -12.77 -6.00
CA ALA A 126 -3.26 -13.16 -5.40
C ALA A 126 -3.74 -12.13 -4.36
N ALA A 127 -2.85 -11.68 -3.47
CA ALA A 127 -3.19 -10.68 -2.46
C ALA A 127 -3.60 -9.34 -3.08
N LYS A 128 -2.85 -8.85 -4.08
CA LYS A 128 -3.13 -7.54 -4.69
C LYS A 128 -4.39 -7.56 -5.56
N HIS A 129 -4.74 -8.66 -6.23
CA HIS A 129 -6.04 -8.86 -6.85
C HIS A 129 -7.17 -8.89 -5.79
N GLY A 130 -6.94 -9.59 -4.67
CA GLY A 130 -7.88 -9.63 -3.55
C GLY A 130 -8.17 -8.25 -2.97
N VAL A 131 -7.15 -7.39 -2.85
CA VAL A 131 -7.31 -6.00 -2.38
C VAL A 131 -8.22 -5.19 -3.32
N LEU A 132 -8.12 -5.37 -4.65
CA LEU A 132 -9.01 -4.71 -5.60
C LEU A 132 -10.46 -5.20 -5.45
N GLY A 133 -10.65 -6.50 -5.22
CA GLY A 133 -11.97 -7.06 -4.91
C GLY A 133 -12.56 -6.46 -3.63
N LEU A 134 -11.77 -6.44 -2.55
CA LEU A 134 -12.16 -5.84 -1.27
C LEU A 134 -12.50 -4.34 -1.43
N THR A 135 -11.69 -3.58 -2.18
CA THR A 135 -11.93 -2.17 -2.46
C THR A 135 -13.30 -1.92 -3.08
N LYS A 136 -13.69 -2.75 -4.07
CA LYS A 136 -14.98 -2.66 -4.76
C LYS A 136 -16.14 -2.98 -3.82
N VAL A 137 -16.03 -4.03 -3.01
CA VAL A 137 -17.07 -4.41 -2.04
C VAL A 137 -17.30 -3.28 -1.04
N VAL A 138 -16.23 -2.74 -0.44
CA VAL A 138 -16.34 -1.64 0.53
C VAL A 138 -16.95 -0.39 -0.11
N ALA A 139 -16.57 -0.07 -1.35
CA ALA A 139 -17.15 1.06 -2.08
C ALA A 139 -18.65 0.89 -2.31
N LEU A 140 -19.10 -0.31 -2.68
CA LEU A 140 -20.54 -0.62 -2.86
C LEU A 140 -21.30 -0.53 -1.53
N GLU A 141 -20.76 -1.09 -0.45
CA GLU A 141 -21.38 -1.07 0.87
C GLU A 141 -21.46 0.33 1.49
N THR A 142 -20.66 1.27 1.01
CA THR A 142 -20.62 2.66 1.48
C THR A 142 -21.15 3.67 0.48
N ALA A 143 -21.69 3.22 -0.67
CA ALA A 143 -22.07 4.05 -1.81
C ALA A 143 -23.07 5.17 -1.46
N THR A 144 -23.96 4.94 -0.49
CA THR A 144 -24.96 5.91 -0.03
C THR A 144 -24.46 6.83 1.09
N THR A 145 -23.16 6.83 1.36
CA THR A 145 -22.51 7.63 2.40
C THR A 145 -21.43 8.53 1.82
N ASN A 146 -20.86 9.42 2.63
CA ASN A 146 -19.67 10.20 2.25
C ASN A 146 -18.34 9.45 2.54
N ILE A 147 -18.37 8.12 2.57
CA ILE A 147 -17.18 7.28 2.70
C ILE A 147 -16.79 6.79 1.30
N THR A 148 -15.50 6.93 0.94
CA THR A 148 -14.96 6.35 -0.31
C THR A 148 -13.87 5.33 0.00
N CYS A 149 -13.78 4.31 -0.83
CA CYS A 149 -12.72 3.31 -0.79
C CYS A 149 -12.15 3.15 -2.20
N ASN A 150 -10.85 3.39 -2.36
CA ASN A 150 -10.17 3.30 -3.65
C ASN A 150 -8.80 2.64 -3.51
N ALA A 151 -8.29 2.09 -4.61
CA ALA A 151 -6.96 1.51 -4.69
C ALA A 151 -6.07 2.32 -5.63
N ILE A 152 -4.81 2.51 -5.23
CA ILE A 152 -3.74 2.98 -6.09
C ILE A 152 -2.94 1.76 -6.52
N CYS A 153 -2.62 1.66 -7.81
CA CYS A 153 -1.92 0.54 -8.42
C CYS A 153 -0.57 1.00 -8.99
N PRO A 154 0.48 1.16 -8.15
CA PRO A 154 1.78 1.58 -8.62
C PRO A 154 2.45 0.51 -9.51
N GLY A 155 3.20 0.97 -10.52
CA GLY A 155 4.23 0.19 -11.18
C GLY A 155 5.52 0.18 -10.35
N TRP A 156 6.66 0.36 -11.01
CA TRP A 156 7.94 0.50 -10.32
C TRP A 156 8.04 1.88 -9.64
N VAL A 157 8.11 1.87 -8.32
CA VAL A 157 8.36 3.07 -7.50
C VAL A 157 9.77 3.00 -6.94
N LEU A 158 10.57 4.03 -7.17
CA LEU A 158 11.94 4.07 -6.66
C LEU A 158 11.96 4.26 -5.14
N THR A 159 11.93 3.16 -4.44
CA THR A 159 12.06 3.08 -2.98
C THR A 159 13.41 2.48 -2.59
N PRO A 160 13.86 2.60 -1.33
CA PRO A 160 15.08 1.92 -0.88
C PRO A 160 15.07 0.40 -1.15
N LEU A 161 13.90 -0.24 -1.06
CA LEU A 161 13.75 -1.66 -1.38
C LEU A 161 14.02 -1.95 -2.86
N VAL A 162 13.45 -1.15 -3.76
CA VAL A 162 13.64 -1.31 -5.21
C VAL A 162 15.08 -0.94 -5.59
N GLN A 163 15.65 0.09 -4.98
CA GLN A 163 17.05 0.43 -5.20
C GLN A 163 17.98 -0.74 -4.85
N LYS A 164 17.75 -1.40 -3.71
CA LYS A 164 18.51 -2.59 -3.31
C LYS A 164 18.36 -3.73 -4.31
N GLN A 165 17.16 -4.00 -4.82
CA GLN A 165 16.93 -5.02 -5.85
C GLN A 165 17.70 -4.72 -7.14
N ILE A 166 17.76 -3.44 -7.53
CA ILE A 166 18.55 -2.99 -8.69
C ILE A 166 20.04 -3.24 -8.47
N GLU A 167 20.57 -2.92 -7.31
CA GLU A 167 21.97 -3.14 -6.94
C GLU A 167 22.34 -4.62 -6.89
N GLU A 168 21.45 -5.45 -6.34
CA GLU A 168 21.60 -6.92 -6.33
C GLU A 168 21.61 -7.48 -7.76
N ARG A 169 20.72 -6.99 -8.65
CA ARG A 169 20.71 -7.36 -10.08
C ARG A 169 22.01 -6.93 -10.77
N ALA A 170 22.41 -5.69 -10.60
CA ALA A 170 23.65 -5.17 -11.19
C ALA A 170 24.87 -6.02 -10.82
N SER A 171 24.96 -6.41 -9.53
CA SER A 171 26.04 -7.29 -9.03
C SER A 171 25.99 -8.69 -9.63
N ARG A 172 24.79 -9.32 -9.65
CA ARG A 172 24.59 -10.67 -10.19
C ARG A 172 24.90 -10.75 -11.70
N GLU A 173 24.46 -9.76 -12.45
CA GLU A 173 24.57 -9.71 -13.91
C GLU A 173 25.87 -9.03 -14.38
N LYS A 174 26.68 -8.49 -13.43
CA LYS A 174 27.93 -7.78 -13.69
C LYS A 174 27.77 -6.59 -14.66
N ILE A 175 26.69 -5.86 -14.48
CA ILE A 175 26.36 -4.64 -15.24
C ILE A 175 26.37 -3.41 -14.32
N SER A 176 26.31 -2.21 -14.88
CA SER A 176 26.20 -1.00 -14.07
C SER A 176 24.79 -0.87 -13.45
N VAL A 177 24.70 -0.16 -12.32
CA VAL A 177 23.41 0.13 -11.65
C VAL A 177 22.46 0.85 -12.61
N ASP A 178 22.96 1.78 -13.41
CA ASP A 178 22.15 2.51 -14.39
C ASP A 178 21.65 1.61 -15.53
N GLN A 179 22.46 0.63 -15.94
CA GLN A 179 22.02 -0.37 -16.90
C GLN A 179 20.94 -1.27 -16.29
N ALA A 180 21.13 -1.76 -15.08
CA ALA A 180 20.12 -2.57 -14.35
C ALA A 180 18.79 -1.81 -14.17
N LYS A 181 18.83 -0.50 -13.90
CA LYS A 181 17.64 0.36 -13.86
C LYS A 181 16.91 0.41 -15.19
N ARG A 182 17.64 0.70 -16.27
CA ARG A 182 17.05 0.77 -17.62
C ARG A 182 16.41 -0.55 -18.05
N GLU A 183 17.11 -1.66 -17.81
CA GLU A 183 16.60 -2.99 -18.16
C GLU A 183 15.36 -3.36 -17.35
N LEU A 184 15.37 -3.10 -16.04
CA LEU A 184 14.20 -3.35 -15.16
C LEU A 184 12.95 -2.59 -15.65
N LEU A 185 13.12 -1.33 -16.03
CA LEU A 185 12.02 -0.52 -16.56
C LEU A 185 11.58 -1.00 -17.94
N ALA A 186 12.53 -1.29 -18.84
CA ALA A 186 12.24 -1.73 -20.21
C ALA A 186 11.43 -3.04 -20.26
N GLU A 187 11.53 -3.89 -19.23
CA GLU A 187 10.81 -5.15 -19.18
C GLU A 187 9.28 -4.95 -19.08
N LYS A 188 8.83 -3.89 -18.38
CA LYS A 188 7.43 -3.77 -17.97
C LYS A 188 6.84 -2.37 -18.01
N GLN A 189 7.64 -1.31 -17.96
CA GLN A 189 7.17 0.07 -17.80
C GLN A 189 7.54 0.94 -19.02
N PRO A 190 6.62 1.09 -19.99
CA PRO A 190 6.90 1.77 -21.28
C PRO A 190 7.40 3.21 -21.17
N SER A 191 7.09 3.91 -20.07
CA SER A 191 7.62 5.26 -19.83
C SER A 191 9.13 5.29 -19.60
N HIS A 192 9.75 4.15 -19.25
CA HIS A 192 11.15 4.04 -18.82
C HIS A 192 11.53 4.93 -17.63
N GLU A 193 10.54 5.35 -16.84
CA GLU A 193 10.71 6.19 -15.66
C GLU A 193 10.10 5.53 -14.42
N PHE A 194 10.79 5.60 -13.28
CA PHE A 194 10.21 5.19 -12.01
C PHE A 194 9.17 6.21 -11.53
N ALA A 195 8.05 5.74 -11.02
CA ALA A 195 7.22 6.59 -10.19
C ALA A 195 7.97 6.95 -8.88
N THR A 196 7.68 8.11 -8.34
CA THR A 196 8.23 8.55 -7.05
C THR A 196 7.22 8.31 -5.91
N PRO A 197 7.68 8.10 -4.67
CA PRO A 197 6.78 8.07 -3.51
C PRO A 197 5.89 9.31 -3.41
N GLY A 198 6.43 10.50 -3.77
CA GLY A 198 5.67 11.75 -3.80
C GLY A 198 4.50 11.75 -4.79
N GLN A 199 4.68 11.15 -5.98
CA GLN A 199 3.58 11.00 -6.96
C GLN A 199 2.48 10.10 -6.41
N ILE A 200 2.82 8.97 -5.78
CA ILE A 200 1.85 8.07 -5.14
C ILE A 200 1.12 8.80 -4.00
N GLY A 201 1.86 9.53 -3.16
CA GLY A 201 1.29 10.34 -2.09
C GLY A 201 0.34 11.43 -2.61
N SER A 202 0.68 12.11 -3.70
CA SER A 202 -0.18 13.11 -4.33
C SER A 202 -1.51 12.54 -4.83
N VAL A 203 -1.49 11.33 -5.42
CA VAL A 203 -2.73 10.63 -5.80
C VAL A 203 -3.56 10.27 -4.57
N ALA A 204 -2.92 9.81 -3.48
CA ALA A 204 -3.63 9.54 -2.24
C ALA A 204 -4.28 10.80 -1.65
N VAL A 205 -3.59 11.94 -1.66
CA VAL A 205 -4.13 13.24 -1.23
C VAL A 205 -5.31 13.65 -2.11
N PHE A 206 -5.19 13.53 -3.43
CA PHE A 206 -6.30 13.79 -4.36
C PHE A 206 -7.53 12.93 -4.03
N LEU A 207 -7.35 11.63 -3.82
CA LEU A 207 -8.45 10.72 -3.46
C LEU A 207 -9.10 11.05 -2.11
N CYS A 208 -8.42 11.80 -1.24
CA CYS A 208 -8.99 12.28 0.02
C CYS A 208 -9.76 13.59 -0.13
N SER A 209 -9.64 14.30 -1.27
CA SER A 209 -10.30 15.59 -1.51
C SER A 209 -11.76 15.43 -1.93
N ASP A 210 -12.51 16.56 -1.87
CA ASP A 210 -13.90 16.60 -2.35
C ASP A 210 -14.01 16.42 -3.86
N ALA A 211 -12.96 16.77 -4.63
CA ALA A 211 -12.92 16.53 -6.07
C ALA A 211 -12.99 15.03 -6.45
N ALA A 212 -12.63 14.14 -5.53
CA ALA A 212 -12.67 12.71 -5.71
C ALA A 212 -13.89 12.03 -5.01
N ALA A 213 -14.87 12.79 -4.53
CA ALA A 213 -15.99 12.26 -3.75
C ALA A 213 -16.81 11.18 -4.50
N GLU A 214 -16.87 11.25 -5.84
CA GLU A 214 -17.56 10.25 -6.69
C GLU A 214 -16.60 9.21 -7.29
N ILE A 215 -15.31 9.24 -6.93
CA ILE A 215 -14.39 8.14 -7.26
C ILE A 215 -14.52 7.08 -6.17
N ARG A 216 -15.18 5.96 -6.51
CA ARG A 216 -15.56 4.91 -5.56
C ARG A 216 -15.27 3.53 -6.17
N GLY A 217 -14.46 2.72 -5.49
CA GLY A 217 -14.08 1.39 -5.94
C GLY A 217 -13.09 1.37 -7.12
N ALA A 218 -12.47 2.51 -7.41
CA ALA A 218 -11.51 2.63 -8.50
C ALA A 218 -10.19 1.92 -8.18
N ALA A 219 -9.55 1.38 -9.23
CA ALA A 219 -8.18 0.94 -9.25
C ALA A 219 -7.40 1.88 -10.17
N LEU A 220 -6.58 2.78 -9.59
CA LEU A 220 -5.91 3.85 -10.31
C LEU A 220 -4.45 3.46 -10.59
N PRO A 221 -4.08 3.15 -11.85
CA PRO A 221 -2.69 2.87 -12.21
C PRO A 221 -1.82 4.13 -12.10
N VAL A 222 -0.62 3.97 -11.54
CA VAL A 222 0.48 4.95 -11.57
C VAL A 222 1.73 4.16 -11.96
N ASP A 223 1.80 3.76 -13.22
CA ASP A 223 2.60 2.63 -13.66
C ASP A 223 3.36 2.85 -14.98
N GLY A 224 3.43 4.08 -15.47
CA GLY A 224 4.14 4.41 -16.72
C GLY A 224 3.63 3.63 -17.92
N ALA A 225 2.32 3.39 -17.99
CA ALA A 225 1.63 2.64 -19.05
C ALA A 225 1.86 1.11 -19.04
N TRP A 226 2.35 0.54 -17.93
CA TRP A 226 2.53 -0.92 -17.81
C TRP A 226 1.24 -1.69 -18.11
N THR A 227 0.10 -1.23 -17.61
CA THR A 227 -1.20 -1.90 -17.75
C THR A 227 -2.07 -1.37 -18.89
N ALA A 228 -1.54 -0.49 -19.73
CA ALA A 228 -2.25 0.08 -20.87
C ALA A 228 -2.13 -0.75 -22.17
N GLN A 229 -1.44 -1.90 -22.13
CA GLN A 229 -1.19 -2.78 -23.27
C GLN A 229 -1.83 -4.15 -23.10
#